data_e3d472bf6528cc5f743c59f3e035d03d
#
_entry.id   e3d472bf6528cc5f743c59f3e035d03d
#
_cell.length_a   1.000
_cell.length_b   1.000
_cell.length_c   1.000
_cell.angle_alpha   90.00
_cell.angle_beta   90.00
_cell.angle_gamma   90.00
#
_symmetry.space_group_name_H-M   'P 1'
#
loop_
_entity.id
_entity.type
_entity.pdbx_description
1 polymer ?
#
loop_
_entity_poly.entity_id
_entity_poly.type
_entity_poly.pdbx_seq_one_letter_code
_entity_poly.pdbx_strand_id
1 'polypeptide(L)'
;FNNDLGTYVGYKVANTWNNPDLKPEFTTEYEVGTELRFLRNRIGLEFTYFENKNTDGIINLRVSPASGAVVSIENTGKTSSKGIEAGLKVTPIKSKNFSKTKDFNWEVNFNFSRIRSLVEETHPKTDRIYMGGFSGNPAIYAVKGERYGSIVGSAYMRDANGNILVGSNGRPMLQSGQVLGHVEPDWTGSVGTSLKYKGVYLTAQLDIRQGGYLFNGTEQLLDVYGVSAKTLEREKGTTIFSGV
;
A
#
# COMPACT_ATOMS: atom_id res chain seq x y z
N PHE A 1 31.81 6.58 20.75
CA PHE A 1 31.34 7.96 20.63
C PHE A 1 32.52 8.89 20.42
N ASN A 2 32.49 9.64 19.31
CA ASN A 2 33.43 10.76 19.13
C ASN A 2 32.73 12.04 19.59
N ASN A 3 33.38 12.78 20.48
CA ASN A 3 33.00 14.13 20.85
C ASN A 3 34.27 15.00 20.96
N ASP A 4 34.11 16.28 21.23
CA ASP A 4 35.20 17.23 21.33
C ASP A 4 36.20 16.91 22.48
N LEU A 5 35.90 15.93 23.34
CA LEU A 5 36.76 15.48 24.44
C LEU A 5 37.55 14.19 24.10
N GLY A 6 37.44 13.66 22.90
CA GLY A 6 38.15 12.45 22.44
C GLY A 6 37.27 11.21 22.26
N THR A 7 37.91 10.06 21.99
CA THR A 7 37.25 8.79 21.79
C THR A 7 37.15 8.03 23.12
N TYR A 8 35.92 7.75 23.56
CA TYR A 8 35.68 6.96 24.76
C TYR A 8 35.11 5.58 24.36
N VAL A 9 35.63 4.53 25.00
CA VAL A 9 35.04 3.20 24.89
C VAL A 9 33.82 3.15 25.82
N GLY A 10 32.65 2.92 25.25
CA GLY A 10 31.39 2.83 25.98
C GLY A 10 30.54 1.66 25.51
N TYR A 11 29.74 1.12 26.40
CA TYR A 11 28.76 0.10 26.11
C TYR A 11 27.39 0.75 25.93
N LYS A 12 26.69 0.39 24.85
CA LYS A 12 25.28 0.77 24.65
C LYS A 12 24.44 -0.48 24.76
N VAL A 13 23.48 -0.48 25.66
CA VAL A 13 22.45 -1.53 25.69
C VAL A 13 21.62 -1.40 24.42
N ALA A 14 21.40 -2.50 23.71
CA ALA A 14 20.57 -2.51 22.53
C ALA A 14 19.12 -2.21 22.90
N ASN A 15 18.46 -1.35 22.12
CA ASN A 15 17.04 -1.02 22.31
C ASN A 15 16.10 -2.08 21.70
N THR A 16 16.64 -3.23 21.33
CA THR A 16 15.91 -4.33 20.70
C THR A 16 16.12 -5.62 21.48
N TRP A 17 15.06 -6.29 21.82
CA TRP A 17 15.10 -7.65 22.32
C TRP A 17 15.11 -8.63 21.14
N ASN A 18 16.17 -9.40 21.05
CA ASN A 18 16.29 -10.48 20.10
C ASN A 18 15.66 -11.75 20.70
N ASN A 19 14.83 -12.41 19.91
CA ASN A 19 14.24 -13.68 20.30
C ASN A 19 15.24 -14.82 20.00
N PRO A 20 15.71 -15.56 21.00
CA PRO A 20 16.63 -16.68 20.79
C PRO A 20 15.95 -17.89 20.11
N ASP A 21 14.62 -17.98 20.17
CA ASP A 21 13.82 -19.04 19.57
C ASP A 21 13.22 -18.66 18.22
N LEU A 22 13.84 -17.68 17.54
CA LEU A 22 13.35 -17.19 16.25
C LEU A 22 13.36 -18.32 15.20
N LYS A 23 12.21 -18.51 14.56
CA LYS A 23 12.00 -19.50 13.49
C LYS A 23 12.05 -18.84 12.12
N PRO A 24 12.36 -19.60 11.06
CA PRO A 24 12.20 -19.10 9.69
C PRO A 24 10.75 -18.77 9.38
N GLU A 25 10.58 -17.73 8.59
CA GLU A 25 9.30 -17.41 7.94
C GLU A 25 9.07 -18.34 6.75
N PHE A 26 7.84 -18.80 6.54
CA PHE A 26 7.49 -19.69 5.45
C PHE A 26 6.43 -19.07 4.55
N THR A 27 6.69 -19.12 3.26
CA THR A 27 5.71 -18.77 2.23
C THR A 27 5.35 -20.00 1.43
N THR A 28 4.05 -20.28 1.34
CA THR A 28 3.51 -21.33 0.47
C THR A 28 2.72 -20.63 -0.64
N GLU A 29 3.01 -20.99 -1.89
CA GLU A 29 2.37 -20.39 -3.05
C GLU A 29 1.82 -21.48 -3.99
N TYR A 30 0.62 -21.22 -4.51
CA TYR A 30 0.00 -22.00 -5.57
C TYR A 30 -0.29 -21.06 -6.73
N GLU A 31 0.19 -21.44 -7.90
CA GLU A 31 0.00 -20.66 -9.13
C GLU A 31 -0.47 -21.55 -10.25
N VAL A 32 -1.46 -21.07 -10.99
CA VAL A 32 -1.95 -21.70 -12.22
C VAL A 32 -2.08 -20.64 -13.29
N GLY A 33 -1.39 -20.85 -14.40
CA GLY A 33 -1.38 -19.90 -15.50
C GLY A 33 -1.54 -20.58 -16.87
N THR A 34 -1.86 -19.78 -17.86
CA THR A 34 -1.92 -20.20 -19.26
C THR A 34 -1.41 -19.11 -20.16
N GLU A 35 -0.69 -19.50 -21.18
CA GLU A 35 -0.25 -18.64 -22.27
C GLU A 35 -0.80 -19.19 -23.60
N LEU A 36 -1.54 -18.36 -24.31
CA LEU A 36 -2.15 -18.71 -25.59
C LEU A 36 -1.68 -17.77 -26.69
N ARG A 37 -1.32 -18.30 -27.83
CA ARG A 37 -0.87 -17.52 -28.99
C ARG A 37 -1.67 -17.88 -30.22
N PHE A 38 -2.20 -16.86 -30.89
CA PHE A 38 -3.05 -17.00 -32.05
C PHE A 38 -2.53 -16.21 -33.24
N LEU A 39 -3.02 -16.55 -34.45
CA LEU A 39 -2.78 -15.82 -35.68
C LEU A 39 -1.28 -15.59 -35.97
N ARG A 40 -0.45 -16.63 -35.87
CA ARG A 40 1.02 -16.56 -36.05
C ARG A 40 1.68 -15.55 -35.08
N ASN A 41 1.31 -15.63 -33.81
CA ASN A 41 1.79 -14.75 -32.75
C ASN A 41 1.42 -13.26 -32.95
N ARG A 42 0.25 -12.99 -33.55
CA ARG A 42 -0.30 -11.63 -33.60
C ARG A 42 -1.15 -11.30 -32.37
N ILE A 43 -1.69 -12.32 -31.74
CA ILE A 43 -2.45 -12.21 -30.49
C ILE A 43 -1.80 -13.16 -29.51
N GLY A 44 -1.34 -12.62 -28.39
CA GLY A 44 -0.89 -13.35 -27.21
C GLY A 44 -1.81 -13.03 -26.05
N LEU A 45 -2.26 -14.03 -25.34
CA LEU A 45 -3.06 -13.92 -24.12
C LEU A 45 -2.33 -14.69 -23.02
N GLU A 46 -2.11 -14.02 -21.91
CA GLU A 46 -1.56 -14.58 -20.68
C GLU A 46 -2.60 -14.41 -19.57
N PHE A 47 -2.75 -15.43 -18.76
CA PHE A 47 -3.62 -15.37 -17.58
C PHE A 47 -3.02 -16.21 -16.48
N THR A 48 -2.94 -15.63 -15.28
CA THR A 48 -2.42 -16.30 -14.10
C THR A 48 -3.37 -16.05 -12.93
N TYR A 49 -3.65 -17.10 -12.18
CA TYR A 49 -4.24 -17.03 -10.84
C TYR A 49 -3.23 -17.54 -9.83
N PHE A 50 -3.08 -16.83 -8.75
CA PHE A 50 -2.19 -17.25 -7.66
C PHE A 50 -2.84 -17.05 -6.29
N GLU A 51 -2.41 -17.89 -5.36
CA GLU A 51 -2.70 -17.74 -3.93
C GLU A 51 -1.42 -18.01 -3.16
N ASN A 52 -1.01 -17.08 -2.31
CA ASN A 52 0.12 -17.26 -1.42
C ASN A 52 -0.31 -17.08 0.03
N LYS A 53 0.41 -17.77 0.91
CA LYS A 53 0.22 -17.74 2.35
C LYS A 53 1.56 -17.68 3.03
N ASN A 54 1.72 -16.67 3.87
CA ASN A 54 2.90 -16.47 4.69
C ASN A 54 2.55 -16.82 6.13
N THR A 55 3.41 -17.58 6.80
CA THR A 55 3.27 -17.99 8.18
C THR A 55 4.57 -17.74 8.96
N ASP A 56 4.46 -17.57 10.26
CA ASP A 56 5.58 -17.30 11.17
C ASP A 56 6.39 -16.03 10.77
N GLY A 57 5.69 -15.01 10.26
CA GLY A 57 6.32 -13.75 9.83
C GLY A 57 7.19 -13.16 10.93
N ILE A 58 8.40 -12.75 10.58
CA ILE A 58 9.34 -12.10 11.51
C ILE A 58 9.04 -10.61 11.56
N ILE A 59 8.59 -10.13 12.70
CA ILE A 59 8.18 -8.74 12.85
C ILE A 59 8.86 -8.04 14.04
N ASN A 60 8.95 -6.73 13.92
CA ASN A 60 9.39 -5.83 14.96
C ASN A 60 8.19 -5.30 15.74
N LEU A 61 7.92 -5.88 16.91
CA LEU A 61 6.88 -5.42 17.82
C LEU A 61 7.39 -4.24 18.65
N ARG A 62 6.63 -3.17 18.72
CA ARG A 62 6.88 -2.09 19.68
C ARG A 62 6.50 -2.56 21.08
N VAL A 63 7.44 -2.43 22.00
CA VAL A 63 7.24 -2.75 23.42
C VAL A 63 7.40 -1.49 24.28
N SER A 64 6.91 -1.54 25.51
CA SER A 64 7.06 -0.41 26.43
C SER A 64 8.53 -0.17 26.75
N PRO A 65 9.05 1.06 26.66
CA PRO A 65 10.42 1.37 27.07
C PRO A 65 10.74 0.99 28.52
N ALA A 66 9.72 0.90 29.38
CA ALA A 66 9.88 0.43 30.76
C ALA A 66 10.38 -1.02 30.85
N SER A 67 10.28 -1.79 29.78
CA SER A 67 10.83 -3.14 29.71
C SER A 67 12.34 -3.21 29.44
N GLY A 68 12.98 -2.05 29.17
CA GLY A 68 14.41 -1.97 28.82
C GLY A 68 14.70 -2.04 27.32
N ALA A 69 13.69 -2.18 26.49
CA ALA A 69 13.79 -2.11 25.02
C ALA A 69 12.58 -1.39 24.44
N VAL A 70 12.66 -0.97 23.19
CA VAL A 70 11.55 -0.34 22.45
C VAL A 70 10.98 -1.23 21.35
N VAL A 71 11.72 -2.28 21.01
CA VAL A 71 11.37 -3.27 19.97
C VAL A 71 11.68 -4.67 20.48
N SER A 72 10.78 -5.62 20.24
CA SER A 72 11.02 -7.07 20.34
C SER A 72 10.87 -7.69 18.95
N ILE A 73 11.78 -8.59 18.59
CA ILE A 73 11.69 -9.36 17.35
C ILE A 73 10.98 -10.67 17.65
N GLU A 74 9.85 -10.90 16.98
CA GLU A 74 8.99 -12.04 17.25
C GLU A 74 8.57 -12.74 15.95
N ASN A 75 8.40 -14.07 16.00
CA ASN A 75 7.65 -14.77 14.96
C ASN A 75 6.18 -14.65 15.27
N THR A 76 5.48 -13.94 14.41
CA THR A 76 4.04 -13.82 14.55
C THR A 76 3.42 -13.38 13.23
N GLY A 77 2.13 -13.56 13.14
CA GLY A 77 1.39 -13.14 11.99
C GLY A 77 1.29 -14.20 10.91
N LYS A 78 0.18 -14.15 10.27
CA LYS A 78 -0.16 -14.95 9.13
C LYS A 78 -0.89 -14.07 8.14
N THR A 79 -0.40 -14.03 6.94
CA THR A 79 -1.01 -13.27 5.86
C THR A 79 -1.28 -14.18 4.69
N SER A 80 -2.34 -13.89 3.97
CA SER A 80 -2.61 -14.52 2.69
C SER A 80 -2.86 -13.45 1.63
N SER A 81 -2.56 -13.77 0.39
CA SER A 81 -2.97 -12.96 -0.74
C SER A 81 -3.35 -13.86 -1.91
N LYS A 82 -4.34 -13.42 -2.65
CA LYS A 82 -4.77 -14.07 -3.90
C LYS A 82 -4.99 -13.03 -4.96
N GLY A 83 -4.68 -13.41 -6.18
CA GLY A 83 -4.74 -12.49 -7.28
C GLY A 83 -4.96 -13.15 -8.62
N ILE A 84 -5.34 -12.30 -9.55
CA ILE A 84 -5.40 -12.62 -10.98
C ILE A 84 -4.55 -11.61 -11.72
N GLU A 85 -3.82 -12.11 -12.70
CA GLU A 85 -3.08 -11.30 -13.66
C GLU A 85 -3.47 -11.70 -15.06
N ALA A 86 -3.64 -10.72 -15.94
CA ALA A 86 -3.98 -10.94 -17.33
C ALA A 86 -3.17 -10.01 -18.22
N GLY A 87 -2.61 -10.58 -19.28
CA GLY A 87 -1.87 -9.86 -20.32
C GLY A 87 -2.50 -10.14 -21.68
N LEU A 88 -2.70 -9.09 -22.47
CA LEU A 88 -3.11 -9.20 -23.87
C LEU A 88 -2.15 -8.39 -24.73
N LYS A 89 -1.50 -9.09 -25.64
CA LYS A 89 -0.63 -8.51 -26.66
C LYS A 89 -1.28 -8.67 -28.02
N VAL A 90 -1.43 -7.58 -28.74
CA VAL A 90 -2.00 -7.58 -30.09
C VAL A 90 -1.03 -6.88 -31.04
N THR A 91 -0.74 -7.52 -32.18
CA THR A 91 0.06 -6.93 -33.26
C THR A 91 -0.84 -6.77 -34.48
N PRO A 92 -1.64 -5.69 -34.56
CA PRO A 92 -2.59 -5.48 -35.66
C PRO A 92 -1.88 -5.44 -37.01
N ILE A 93 -0.71 -4.79 -37.05
CA ILE A 93 0.09 -4.65 -38.27
C ILE A 93 1.47 -5.20 -37.99
N LYS A 94 1.82 -6.29 -38.67
CA LYS A 94 3.12 -6.96 -38.60
C LYS A 94 3.75 -6.99 -39.99
N SER A 95 4.87 -6.35 -40.16
CA SER A 95 5.62 -6.41 -41.41
C SER A 95 6.15 -7.80 -41.68
N LYS A 96 6.18 -8.19 -42.96
CA LYS A 96 6.70 -9.48 -43.41
C LYS A 96 8.24 -9.51 -43.52
N ASN A 97 8.88 -8.34 -43.65
CA ASN A 97 10.32 -8.21 -43.87
C ASN A 97 10.95 -7.28 -42.84
N PHE A 98 11.50 -7.86 -41.78
CA PHE A 98 12.18 -7.13 -40.70
C PHE A 98 13.39 -6.28 -41.13
N SER A 99 13.90 -6.52 -42.35
CA SER A 99 15.14 -5.92 -42.88
C SER A 99 14.95 -4.64 -43.69
N LYS A 100 13.72 -4.24 -44.00
CA LYS A 100 13.48 -3.05 -44.84
C LYS A 100 12.98 -1.88 -44.00
N THR A 101 13.64 -0.77 -44.08
CA THR A 101 13.32 0.50 -43.39
C THR A 101 11.94 1.10 -43.74
N LYS A 102 11.17 0.43 -44.60
CA LYS A 102 9.84 0.91 -45.07
C LYS A 102 8.66 0.24 -44.37
N ASP A 103 8.92 -0.72 -43.50
CA ASP A 103 7.89 -1.57 -42.93
C ASP A 103 7.27 -0.96 -41.68
N PHE A 104 5.93 -0.97 -41.63
CA PHE A 104 5.15 -0.50 -40.49
C PHE A 104 4.82 -1.68 -39.58
N ASN A 105 5.16 -1.55 -38.31
CA ASN A 105 4.76 -2.45 -37.25
C ASN A 105 3.98 -1.67 -36.21
N TRP A 106 2.87 -2.22 -35.76
CA TRP A 106 2.08 -1.69 -34.67
C TRP A 106 1.79 -2.80 -33.67
N GLU A 107 2.13 -2.56 -32.43
CA GLU A 107 1.89 -3.45 -31.30
C GLU A 107 1.12 -2.69 -30.23
N VAL A 108 0.15 -3.34 -29.60
CA VAL A 108 -0.63 -2.88 -28.47
C VAL A 108 -0.59 -3.94 -27.40
N ASN A 109 -0.34 -3.53 -26.16
CA ASN A 109 -0.36 -4.42 -25.01
C ASN A 109 -1.30 -3.86 -23.92
N PHE A 110 -2.01 -4.78 -23.26
CA PHE A 110 -2.86 -4.52 -22.11
C PHE A 110 -2.40 -5.42 -20.99
N ASN A 111 -2.27 -4.86 -19.79
CA ASN A 111 -2.02 -5.64 -18.59
C ASN A 111 -3.06 -5.27 -17.54
N PHE A 112 -3.47 -6.26 -16.78
CA PHE A 112 -4.39 -6.12 -15.67
C PHE A 112 -3.91 -6.98 -14.51
N SER A 113 -3.96 -6.42 -13.30
CA SER A 113 -3.66 -7.15 -12.07
C SER A 113 -4.63 -6.74 -10.97
N ARG A 114 -5.14 -7.72 -10.27
CA ARG A 114 -5.98 -7.55 -9.09
C ARG A 114 -5.49 -8.48 -7.99
N ILE A 115 -4.99 -7.91 -6.91
CA ILE A 115 -4.49 -8.63 -5.74
C ILE A 115 -5.38 -8.29 -4.56
N ARG A 116 -5.62 -9.26 -3.69
CA ARG A 116 -6.33 -9.11 -2.43
C ARG A 116 -5.54 -9.79 -1.32
N SER A 117 -5.01 -8.98 -0.44
CA SER A 117 -4.32 -9.45 0.76
C SER A 117 -5.27 -9.49 1.96
N LEU A 118 -4.94 -10.32 2.92
CA LEU A 118 -5.65 -10.46 4.20
C LEU A 118 -4.63 -10.74 5.30
N VAL A 119 -4.76 -10.04 6.41
CA VAL A 119 -4.05 -10.35 7.66
C VAL A 119 -4.91 -11.35 8.44
N GLU A 120 -4.55 -12.63 8.37
CA GLU A 120 -5.32 -13.69 9.04
C GLU A 120 -5.06 -13.71 10.55
N GLU A 121 -3.81 -13.53 10.93
CA GLU A 121 -3.38 -13.52 12.33
C GLU A 121 -2.32 -12.45 12.57
N THR A 122 -2.34 -11.89 13.76
CA THR A 122 -1.34 -10.97 14.28
C THR A 122 -0.73 -11.57 15.54
N HIS A 123 -0.06 -10.77 16.36
CA HIS A 123 0.49 -11.27 17.62
C HIS A 123 -0.64 -11.52 18.65
N PRO A 124 -0.59 -12.60 19.49
CA PRO A 124 -1.65 -12.95 20.45
C PRO A 124 -2.06 -11.83 21.41
N LYS A 125 -1.18 -10.86 21.66
CA LYS A 125 -1.42 -9.73 22.57
C LYS A 125 -1.93 -8.47 21.87
N THR A 126 -2.07 -8.47 20.53
CA THR A 126 -2.52 -7.30 19.79
C THR A 126 -3.15 -7.67 18.46
N ASP A 127 -4.27 -7.03 18.13
CA ASP A 127 -4.96 -7.22 16.85
C ASP A 127 -4.35 -6.39 15.71
N ARG A 128 -3.33 -5.60 16.00
CA ARG A 128 -2.68 -4.74 14.99
C ARG A 128 -1.19 -4.58 15.22
N ILE A 129 -0.43 -4.55 14.15
CA ILE A 129 1.01 -4.38 14.14
C ILE A 129 1.34 -3.10 13.37
N TYR A 130 2.06 -2.18 14.01
CA TYR A 130 2.49 -0.94 13.37
C TYR A 130 3.54 -1.21 12.30
N MET A 131 3.32 -0.71 11.10
CA MET A 131 4.22 -0.88 9.96
C MET A 131 4.98 0.40 9.60
N GLY A 132 4.38 1.57 9.85
CA GLY A 132 4.97 2.85 9.53
C GLY A 132 3.92 3.95 9.47
N GLY A 133 4.36 5.20 9.31
CA GLY A 133 3.44 6.31 9.16
C GLY A 133 4.12 7.65 9.23
N PHE A 134 3.42 8.68 8.76
CA PHE A 134 3.83 10.06 8.86
C PHE A 134 3.25 10.66 10.15
N SER A 135 4.09 11.21 11.00
CA SER A 135 3.67 11.92 12.23
C SER A 135 2.79 11.10 13.20
N GLY A 136 2.78 9.76 13.08
CA GLY A 136 2.14 8.85 14.02
C GLY A 136 0.62 8.65 13.89
N ASN A 137 -0.11 9.58 13.27
CA ASN A 137 -1.57 9.46 13.07
C ASN A 137 -2.02 10.29 11.85
N PRO A 138 -2.59 9.68 10.80
CA PRO A 138 -2.78 8.25 10.64
C PRO A 138 -1.49 7.48 10.38
N ALA A 139 -1.52 6.17 10.57
CA ALA A 139 -0.39 5.28 10.30
C ALA A 139 -0.85 3.98 9.62
N ILE A 140 0.10 3.27 9.05
CA ILE A 140 -0.14 1.99 8.36
C ILE A 140 0.06 0.86 9.37
N TYR A 141 -0.91 -0.05 9.39
CA TYR A 141 -0.91 -1.23 10.25
C TYR A 141 -1.26 -2.49 9.46
N ALA A 142 -0.72 -3.63 9.92
CA ALA A 142 -1.33 -4.91 9.67
C ALA A 142 -2.40 -5.13 10.76
N VAL A 143 -3.67 -5.13 10.38
CA VAL A 143 -4.83 -5.29 11.27
C VAL A 143 -5.48 -6.64 11.00
N LYS A 144 -5.69 -7.43 12.03
CA LYS A 144 -6.33 -8.76 11.90
C LYS A 144 -7.71 -8.65 11.27
N GLY A 145 -7.97 -9.46 10.26
CA GLY A 145 -9.21 -9.45 9.49
C GLY A 145 -9.31 -8.41 8.38
N GLU A 146 -8.32 -7.52 8.27
CA GLU A 146 -8.28 -6.45 7.27
C GLU A 146 -7.22 -6.73 6.18
N ARG A 147 -7.23 -5.92 5.13
CA ARG A 147 -6.18 -5.95 4.11
C ARG A 147 -4.83 -5.55 4.70
N TYR A 148 -3.77 -6.17 4.19
CA TYR A 148 -2.42 -5.79 4.57
C TYR A 148 -2.15 -4.33 4.17
N GLY A 149 -1.59 -3.54 5.10
CA GLY A 149 -1.38 -2.11 4.87
C GLY A 149 -2.64 -1.26 5.08
N SER A 150 -3.44 -1.58 6.08
CA SER A 150 -4.58 -0.76 6.49
C SER A 150 -4.12 0.57 7.09
N ILE A 151 -4.73 1.66 6.65
CA ILE A 151 -4.53 3.00 7.21
C ILE A 151 -5.43 3.15 8.42
N VAL A 152 -4.82 3.32 9.58
CA VAL A 152 -5.55 3.47 10.86
C VAL A 152 -5.34 4.87 11.40
N GLY A 153 -6.43 5.50 11.79
CA GLY A 153 -6.39 6.86 12.29
C GLY A 153 -7.61 7.20 13.13
N SER A 154 -7.88 8.49 13.27
CA SER A 154 -9.09 8.99 13.94
C SER A 154 -10.17 9.30 12.91
N ALA A 155 -11.39 8.89 13.19
CA ALA A 155 -12.57 9.19 12.40
C ALA A 155 -13.62 9.94 13.24
N TYR A 156 -14.51 10.67 12.60
CA TYR A 156 -15.65 11.27 13.28
C TYR A 156 -16.62 10.18 13.75
N MET A 157 -17.03 10.27 15.00
CA MET A 157 -18.11 9.42 15.51
C MET A 157 -19.42 9.78 14.82
N ARG A 158 -20.20 8.75 14.49
CA ARG A 158 -21.49 8.92 13.81
C ARG A 158 -22.58 8.14 14.53
N ASP A 159 -23.81 8.65 14.47
CA ASP A 159 -25.00 7.93 14.91
C ASP A 159 -25.40 6.82 13.92
N ALA A 160 -26.49 6.11 14.23
CA ALA A 160 -27.04 5.05 13.37
C ALA A 160 -27.53 5.55 11.99
N ASN A 161 -27.79 6.85 11.85
CA ASN A 161 -28.23 7.50 10.61
C ASN A 161 -27.05 8.08 9.81
N GLY A 162 -25.81 7.97 10.34
CA GLY A 162 -24.61 8.48 9.71
C GLY A 162 -24.28 9.94 10.00
N ASN A 163 -25.03 10.61 10.88
CA ASN A 163 -24.77 12.00 11.29
C ASN A 163 -23.55 12.07 12.21
N ILE A 164 -22.77 13.14 12.10
CA ILE A 164 -21.60 13.36 12.96
C ILE A 164 -22.09 13.71 14.38
N LEU A 165 -21.56 13.01 15.38
CA LEU A 165 -21.82 13.33 16.79
C LEU A 165 -21.00 14.55 17.21
N VAL A 166 -21.67 15.52 17.83
CA VAL A 166 -21.08 16.75 18.33
C VAL A 166 -21.12 16.76 19.86
N GLY A 167 -19.94 16.98 20.45
CA GLY A 167 -19.82 17.07 21.91
C GLY A 167 -20.45 18.36 22.49
N SER A 168 -20.60 18.41 23.81
CA SER A 168 -21.11 19.57 24.52
C SER A 168 -20.32 20.88 24.32
N ASN A 169 -19.09 20.76 23.83
CA ASN A 169 -18.20 21.87 23.46
C ASN A 169 -18.40 22.35 22.01
N GLY A 170 -19.41 21.84 21.29
CA GLY A 170 -19.70 22.18 19.89
C GLY A 170 -18.70 21.62 18.89
N ARG A 171 -17.84 20.68 19.28
CA ARG A 171 -16.85 20.07 18.38
C ARG A 171 -17.24 18.64 17.99
N PRO A 172 -16.94 18.20 16.76
CA PRO A 172 -17.11 16.81 16.38
C PRO A 172 -16.37 15.87 17.32
N MET A 173 -17.03 14.80 17.72
CA MET A 173 -16.41 13.74 18.51
C MET A 173 -15.54 12.84 17.60
N LEU A 174 -14.37 12.46 18.09
CA LEU A 174 -13.43 11.62 17.37
C LEU A 174 -13.31 10.26 18.04
N GLN A 175 -13.26 9.21 17.23
CA GLN A 175 -12.90 7.86 17.63
C GLN A 175 -11.55 7.50 17.01
N SER A 176 -10.57 7.22 17.86
CA SER A 176 -9.23 6.80 17.42
C SER A 176 -9.18 5.32 17.05
N GLY A 177 -8.16 4.94 16.29
CA GLY A 177 -7.91 3.53 15.97
C GLY A 177 -8.84 2.94 14.93
N GLN A 178 -9.51 3.76 14.14
CA GLN A 178 -10.41 3.34 13.08
C GLN A 178 -9.65 3.01 11.79
N VAL A 179 -10.05 1.95 11.09
CA VAL A 179 -9.56 1.65 9.75
C VAL A 179 -10.22 2.64 8.79
N LEU A 180 -9.42 3.52 8.22
CA LEU A 180 -9.86 4.58 7.30
C LEU A 180 -9.84 4.12 5.84
N GLY A 181 -9.08 3.07 5.55
CA GLY A 181 -8.90 2.53 4.22
C GLY A 181 -7.65 1.66 4.16
N HIS A 182 -7.20 1.32 2.98
CA HIS A 182 -6.01 0.50 2.74
C HIS A 182 -5.18 1.06 1.60
N VAL A 183 -3.87 0.84 1.63
CA VAL A 183 -2.94 1.32 0.60
C VAL A 183 -3.02 0.50 -0.69
N GLU A 184 -3.46 -0.75 -0.60
CA GLU A 184 -3.58 -1.68 -1.73
C GLU A 184 -4.67 -1.20 -2.70
N PRO A 185 -4.38 -1.08 -4.01
CA PRO A 185 -5.39 -0.70 -5.00
C PRO A 185 -6.44 -1.80 -5.17
N ASP A 186 -7.60 -1.42 -5.71
CA ASP A 186 -8.62 -2.40 -6.08
C ASP A 186 -8.21 -3.22 -7.30
N TRP A 187 -7.51 -2.58 -8.23
CA TRP A 187 -6.85 -3.19 -9.37
C TRP A 187 -5.86 -2.19 -10.00
N THR A 188 -4.92 -2.72 -10.75
CA THR A 188 -4.02 -1.94 -11.60
C THR A 188 -4.12 -2.44 -13.02
N GLY A 189 -3.86 -1.57 -13.97
CA GLY A 189 -3.83 -1.92 -15.38
C GLY A 189 -2.94 -0.99 -16.17
N SER A 190 -2.52 -1.44 -17.33
CA SER A 190 -1.78 -0.59 -18.27
C SER A 190 -2.20 -0.85 -19.70
N VAL A 191 -2.10 0.18 -20.50
CA VAL A 191 -2.25 0.12 -21.96
C VAL A 191 -1.00 0.71 -22.57
N GLY A 192 -0.31 -0.08 -23.38
CA GLY A 192 0.87 0.34 -24.09
C GLY A 192 0.70 0.24 -25.60
N THR A 193 1.36 1.09 -26.34
CA THR A 193 1.44 1.01 -27.81
C THR A 193 2.84 1.28 -28.30
N SER A 194 3.26 0.53 -29.29
CA SER A 194 4.54 0.70 -30.00
C SER A 194 4.32 0.74 -31.49
N LEU A 195 4.79 1.80 -32.11
CA LEU A 195 4.76 2.02 -33.54
C LEU A 195 6.19 2.10 -34.08
N LYS A 196 6.44 1.38 -35.15
CA LYS A 196 7.72 1.44 -35.88
C LYS A 196 7.46 1.69 -37.35
N TYR A 197 8.04 2.75 -37.88
CA TYR A 197 7.94 3.08 -39.31
C TYR A 197 9.22 3.76 -39.81
N LYS A 198 9.85 3.21 -40.87
CA LYS A 198 11.02 3.80 -41.54
C LYS A 198 12.14 4.25 -40.59
N GLY A 199 12.43 3.48 -39.56
CA GLY A 199 13.46 3.81 -38.56
C GLY A 199 13.02 4.74 -37.44
N VAL A 200 11.79 5.27 -37.49
CA VAL A 200 11.17 6.03 -36.41
C VAL A 200 10.44 5.08 -35.48
N TYR A 201 10.63 5.26 -34.16
CA TYR A 201 9.96 4.50 -33.11
C TYR A 201 9.15 5.46 -32.25
N LEU A 202 7.91 5.11 -32.00
CA LEU A 202 7.05 5.80 -31.06
C LEU A 202 6.51 4.77 -30.07
N THR A 203 6.70 5.03 -28.78
CA THR A 203 6.14 4.21 -27.71
C THR A 203 5.39 5.12 -26.75
N ALA A 204 4.19 4.71 -26.37
CA ALA A 204 3.41 5.37 -25.32
C ALA A 204 2.81 4.32 -24.40
N GLN A 205 2.72 4.66 -23.12
CA GLN A 205 2.11 3.82 -22.09
C GLN A 205 1.24 4.67 -21.18
N LEU A 206 0.09 4.14 -20.80
CA LEU A 206 -0.80 4.66 -19.79
C LEU A 206 -0.94 3.62 -18.69
N ASP A 207 -0.59 3.99 -17.47
CA ASP A 207 -0.77 3.17 -16.27
C ASP A 207 -1.98 3.68 -15.50
N ILE A 208 -2.81 2.75 -15.04
CA ILE A 208 -4.05 3.02 -14.33
C ILE A 208 -3.98 2.31 -12.97
N ARG A 209 -4.26 3.04 -11.93
CA ARG A 209 -4.42 2.51 -10.58
C ARG A 209 -5.80 2.93 -10.06
N GLN A 210 -6.64 1.96 -9.78
CA GLN A 210 -7.99 2.19 -9.26
C GLN A 210 -8.05 1.78 -7.80
N GLY A 211 -8.62 2.65 -6.98
CA GLY A 211 -8.72 2.42 -5.53
C GLY A 211 -7.38 2.58 -4.80
N GLY A 212 -7.38 2.16 -3.54
CA GLY A 212 -6.32 2.46 -2.59
C GLY A 212 -6.41 3.89 -2.05
N TYR A 213 -5.84 4.09 -0.87
CA TYR A 213 -5.85 5.37 -0.17
C TYR A 213 -4.42 5.84 0.05
N LEU A 214 -4.23 7.13 -0.02
CA LEU A 214 -2.98 7.81 0.28
C LEU A 214 -3.24 8.93 1.27
N PHE A 215 -2.44 8.97 2.33
CA PHE A 215 -2.50 10.08 3.27
C PHE A 215 -1.72 11.29 2.74
N ASN A 216 -2.39 12.43 2.62
CA ASN A 216 -1.78 13.69 2.20
C ASN A 216 -1.20 14.45 3.42
N GLY A 217 0.01 14.06 3.83
CA GLY A 217 0.71 14.70 4.95
C GLY A 217 1.06 16.18 4.70
N THR A 218 1.27 16.56 3.46
CA THR A 218 1.52 17.97 3.09
C THR A 218 0.31 18.83 3.41
N GLU A 219 -0.89 18.39 3.00
CA GLU A 219 -2.14 19.12 3.29
C GLU A 219 -2.38 19.22 4.80
N GLN A 220 -2.14 18.12 5.54
CA GLN A 220 -2.24 18.15 7.00
C GLN A 220 -1.36 19.23 7.61
N LEU A 221 -0.10 19.33 7.18
CA LEU A 221 0.81 20.34 7.70
C LEU A 221 0.38 21.76 7.33
N LEU A 222 -0.05 21.97 6.08
CA LEU A 222 -0.58 23.26 5.63
C LEU A 222 -1.80 23.69 6.45
N ASP A 223 -2.71 22.76 6.75
CA ASP A 223 -3.90 23.01 7.57
C ASP A 223 -3.49 23.34 9.02
N VAL A 224 -2.59 22.55 9.62
CA VAL A 224 -2.11 22.76 11.00
C VAL A 224 -1.43 24.12 11.17
N TYR A 225 -0.59 24.50 10.20
CA TYR A 225 0.10 25.79 10.22
C TYR A 225 -0.74 26.96 9.71
N GLY A 226 -1.97 26.71 9.27
CA GLY A 226 -2.88 27.75 8.84
C GLY A 226 -2.51 28.43 7.52
N VAL A 227 -1.81 27.74 6.64
CA VAL A 227 -1.33 28.26 5.33
C VAL A 227 -2.02 27.59 4.13
N SER A 228 -2.96 26.68 4.38
CA SER A 228 -3.79 26.12 3.30
C SER A 228 -4.93 27.07 2.93
N ALA A 229 -5.46 26.94 1.71
CA ALA A 229 -6.60 27.72 1.26
C ALA A 229 -7.86 27.50 2.14
N LYS A 230 -8.03 26.30 2.70
CA LYS A 230 -9.14 25.98 3.62
C LYS A 230 -9.10 26.78 4.91
N THR A 231 -7.91 27.11 5.40
CA THR A 231 -7.75 27.85 6.65
C THR A 231 -8.06 29.33 6.54
N LEU A 232 -8.26 29.87 5.33
CA LEU A 232 -8.79 31.23 5.12
C LEU A 232 -10.22 31.39 5.66
N GLU A 233 -10.97 30.30 5.81
CA GLU A 233 -12.32 30.32 6.37
C GLU A 233 -12.35 30.76 7.84
N ARG A 234 -11.23 30.69 8.57
CA ARG A 234 -11.12 31.20 9.94
C ARG A 234 -11.46 32.70 10.05
N GLU A 235 -11.27 33.47 8.97
CA GLU A 235 -11.60 34.89 8.93
C GLU A 235 -13.08 35.16 8.79
N LYS A 236 -13.87 34.15 8.40
CA LYS A 236 -15.33 34.22 8.26
C LYS A 236 -16.11 34.06 9.58
N GLY A 237 -15.36 33.81 10.69
CA GLY A 237 -15.93 33.61 12.01
C GLY A 237 -16.10 32.13 12.38
N THR A 238 -17.12 31.82 13.16
CA THR A 238 -17.36 30.48 13.72
C THR A 238 -17.85 29.50 12.66
N THR A 239 -17.20 28.36 12.53
CA THR A 239 -17.71 27.24 11.72
C THR A 239 -18.72 26.45 12.54
N ILE A 240 -19.94 26.30 12.03
CA ILE A 240 -21.02 25.50 12.66
C ILE A 240 -20.96 24.11 11.99
N PHE A 241 -20.74 23.09 12.81
CA PHE A 241 -20.92 21.71 12.37
C PHE A 241 -22.35 21.29 12.51
N SER A 242 -23.01 20.96 11.41
CA SER A 242 -24.33 20.33 11.45
C SER A 242 -24.16 18.87 11.88
N GLY A 243 -24.48 18.57 13.11
CA GLY A 243 -24.40 17.24 13.72
C GLY A 243 -25.46 17.09 14.80
N VAL A 244 -25.56 15.93 15.41
CA VAL A 244 -26.44 15.59 16.53
C VAL A 244 -25.62 15.22 17.75
#